data_052524291bacfa1715a7fa33ac427e7e
#
_entry.id   052524291bacfa1715a7fa33ac427e7e
#
_cell.length_a   1.000
_cell.length_b   1.000
_cell.length_c   1.000
_cell.angle_alpha   90.00
_cell.angle_beta   90.00
_cell.angle_gamma   90.00
#
_symmetry.space_group_name_H-M   'P 1'
#
loop_
_entity.id
_entity.type
_entity.pdbx_description
1 polymer ?
#
loop_
_entity_poly.entity_id
_entity_poly.type
_entity_poly.pdbx_seq_one_letter_code
_entity_poly.pdbx_strand_id
1 'polypeptide(L)'
;MSPYFLNSKILSQQLSSQTTKDKLPEKYGPFYFDQPVDHFSSDTTTFKHRYWANTDAYTAGGPVILYNAGEVAADERSFYVINSSMAELARELNGIVIVMEHRFYGESMPALNYSAKSLATLNTKQALADIASFITDLKLPNLDIELPSAPETKYIVYGGSYSGNLAAWMRQKYPQIVFAAIPSSAPVQMSYNFYQYFDPIRRYGPDHCIQAIHSVITYVDHILFSSLQHPISALKNKFGAADLEHNDDFAERKLNQ
;
A
#
# COMPACT_ATOMS: atom_id res chain seq x y z
N MET A 1 -29.52 26.94 6.30
CA MET A 1 -28.74 25.84 5.70
C MET A 1 -27.50 26.44 5.06
N SER A 2 -26.31 26.03 5.50
CA SER A 2 -25.05 26.62 5.04
C SER A 2 -24.75 26.23 3.58
N PRO A 3 -24.27 27.15 2.74
CA PRO A 3 -23.91 26.88 1.34
C PRO A 3 -22.86 25.77 1.16
N TYR A 4 -22.09 25.46 2.21
CA TYR A 4 -21.09 24.40 2.21
C TYR A 4 -21.66 22.98 2.14
N PHE A 5 -22.91 22.77 2.60
CA PHE A 5 -23.57 21.44 2.55
C PHE A 5 -24.10 21.08 1.16
N LEU A 6 -24.43 22.09 0.34
CA LEU A 6 -24.92 21.83 -1.03
C LEU A 6 -23.74 21.44 -1.95
N ASN A 7 -22.56 22.04 -1.76
CA ASN A 7 -21.38 21.75 -2.57
C ASN A 7 -20.82 20.33 -2.30
N SER A 8 -20.88 19.83 -1.07
CA SER A 8 -20.40 18.48 -0.77
C SER A 8 -21.26 17.39 -1.41
N LYS A 9 -22.57 17.58 -1.50
CA LYS A 9 -23.50 16.66 -2.18
C LYS A 9 -23.32 16.67 -3.69
N ILE A 10 -23.08 17.84 -4.27
CA ILE A 10 -22.82 17.98 -5.72
C ILE A 10 -21.45 17.39 -6.06
N LEU A 11 -20.43 17.63 -5.23
CA LEU A 11 -19.09 17.03 -5.41
C LEU A 11 -19.13 15.50 -5.24
N SER A 12 -19.86 14.97 -4.26
CA SER A 12 -20.03 13.53 -4.08
C SER A 12 -20.84 12.89 -5.21
N GLN A 13 -21.84 13.58 -5.75
CA GLN A 13 -22.58 13.11 -6.93
C GLN A 13 -21.76 13.20 -8.22
N GLN A 14 -20.93 14.21 -8.39
CA GLN A 14 -19.99 14.31 -9.52
C GLN A 14 -18.86 13.27 -9.42
N LEU A 15 -18.35 12.99 -8.22
CA LEU A 15 -17.38 11.91 -7.98
C LEU A 15 -18.02 10.53 -8.16
N SER A 16 -19.28 10.33 -7.76
CA SER A 16 -19.99 9.06 -7.96
C SER A 16 -20.47 8.83 -9.39
N SER A 17 -20.69 9.88 -10.19
CA SER A 17 -21.08 9.76 -11.59
C SER A 17 -19.88 9.52 -12.55
N GLN A 18 -18.66 9.64 -12.08
CA GLN A 18 -17.43 9.33 -12.84
C GLN A 18 -16.88 7.92 -12.60
N THR A 19 -17.53 7.10 -11.79
CA THR A 19 -17.19 5.68 -11.64
C THR A 19 -18.08 4.77 -12.50
N THR A 20 -18.13 4.97 -13.80
CA THR A 20 -18.03 3.79 -14.66
C THR A 20 -16.61 3.30 -14.41
N LYS A 21 -16.46 2.17 -13.69
CA LYS A 21 -15.17 1.49 -13.58
C LYS A 21 -14.80 1.06 -15.00
N ASP A 22 -14.14 1.92 -15.76
CA ASP A 22 -13.54 1.54 -17.01
C ASP A 22 -12.61 0.39 -16.66
N LYS A 23 -12.93 -0.79 -17.17
CA LYS A 23 -12.12 -1.97 -16.90
C LYS A 23 -10.76 -1.74 -17.56
N LEU A 24 -9.67 -1.93 -16.81
CA LEU A 24 -8.33 -1.85 -17.38
C LEU A 24 -8.22 -2.78 -18.59
N PRO A 25 -7.72 -2.32 -19.75
CA PRO A 25 -7.55 -3.18 -20.92
C PRO A 25 -6.75 -4.44 -20.61
N GLU A 26 -7.22 -5.60 -21.10
CA GLU A 26 -6.65 -6.92 -20.79
C GLU A 26 -5.17 -7.06 -21.21
N LYS A 27 -4.72 -6.28 -22.19
CA LYS A 27 -3.31 -6.24 -22.59
C LYS A 27 -2.33 -5.82 -21.49
N TYR A 28 -2.82 -5.18 -20.42
CA TYR A 28 -2.00 -4.79 -19.27
C TYR A 28 -2.05 -5.76 -18.10
N GLY A 29 -2.82 -6.84 -18.21
CA GLY A 29 -2.96 -7.87 -17.18
C GLY A 29 -4.38 -7.99 -16.61
N PRO A 30 -4.55 -8.73 -15.49
CA PRO A 30 -3.47 -9.22 -14.63
C PRO A 30 -2.63 -10.33 -15.24
N PHE A 31 -1.34 -10.32 -14.95
CA PHE A 31 -0.39 -11.38 -15.20
C PHE A 31 0.05 -12.04 -13.90
N TYR A 32 0.68 -13.22 -13.98
CA TYR A 32 1.09 -13.97 -12.80
C TYR A 32 2.54 -14.43 -12.95
N PHE A 33 3.28 -14.30 -11.86
CA PHE A 33 4.65 -14.76 -11.70
C PHE A 33 4.71 -15.86 -10.64
N ASP A 34 5.45 -16.94 -10.90
CA ASP A 34 5.63 -18.02 -9.92
C ASP A 34 6.66 -17.61 -8.87
N GLN A 35 6.17 -17.31 -7.68
CA GLN A 35 6.96 -16.76 -6.57
C GLN A 35 7.14 -17.80 -5.48
N PRO A 36 8.36 -18.01 -4.93
CA PRO A 36 8.55 -18.90 -3.79
C PRO A 36 7.69 -18.51 -2.58
N VAL A 37 7.05 -19.50 -1.97
CA VAL A 37 6.31 -19.28 -0.70
C VAL A 37 7.28 -18.81 0.38
N ASP A 38 8.45 -19.46 0.47
CA ASP A 38 9.53 -19.08 1.38
C ASP A 38 10.87 -19.04 0.64
N HIS A 39 11.44 -17.85 0.47
CA HIS A 39 12.73 -17.62 -0.20
C HIS A 39 13.93 -18.15 0.59
N PHE A 40 13.75 -18.53 1.84
CA PHE A 40 14.83 -18.87 2.75
C PHE A 40 14.76 -20.31 3.27
N SER A 41 13.86 -21.10 2.72
CA SER A 41 13.77 -22.54 2.99
C SER A 41 14.23 -23.36 1.79
N SER A 42 14.36 -24.68 1.99
CA SER A 42 14.56 -25.63 0.89
C SER A 42 13.25 -26.07 0.20
N ASP A 43 12.12 -25.57 0.65
CA ASP A 43 10.81 -25.83 0.04
C ASP A 43 10.71 -25.05 -1.28
N THR A 44 10.42 -25.75 -2.36
CA THR A 44 10.28 -25.19 -3.71
C THR A 44 8.83 -24.83 -4.07
N THR A 45 7.94 -24.88 -3.09
CA THR A 45 6.52 -24.49 -3.30
C THR A 45 6.43 -23.03 -3.71
N THR A 46 5.62 -22.78 -4.74
CA THR A 46 5.38 -21.43 -5.27
C THR A 46 3.91 -21.03 -5.14
N PHE A 47 3.65 -19.73 -5.23
CA PHE A 47 2.32 -19.16 -5.39
C PHE A 47 2.27 -18.24 -6.59
N LYS A 48 1.08 -17.98 -7.12
CA LYS A 48 0.86 -17.04 -8.22
C LYS A 48 0.86 -15.62 -7.70
N HIS A 49 1.92 -14.87 -8.00
CA HIS A 49 2.09 -13.48 -7.63
C HIS A 49 1.57 -12.58 -8.74
N ARG A 50 0.52 -11.84 -8.49
CA ARG A 50 -0.22 -11.05 -9.48
C ARG A 50 0.46 -9.71 -9.75
N TYR A 51 0.46 -9.28 -11.02
CA TYR A 51 0.96 -7.99 -11.43
C TYR A 51 0.28 -7.48 -12.71
N TRP A 52 0.46 -6.20 -13.00
CA TRP A 52 0.05 -5.54 -14.24
C TRP A 52 1.25 -4.82 -14.83
N ALA A 53 1.31 -4.75 -16.17
CA ALA A 53 2.43 -4.13 -16.87
C ALA A 53 1.96 -3.35 -18.10
N ASN A 54 2.46 -2.15 -18.26
CA ASN A 54 2.28 -1.34 -19.46
C ASN A 54 3.63 -1.22 -20.19
N THR A 55 3.70 -1.78 -21.37
CA THR A 55 4.87 -1.82 -22.26
C THR A 55 4.72 -0.92 -23.48
N ASP A 56 3.61 -0.18 -23.62
CA ASP A 56 3.26 0.56 -24.84
C ASP A 56 4.31 1.60 -25.27
N ALA A 57 5.01 2.19 -24.31
CA ALA A 57 6.04 3.20 -24.59
C ALA A 57 7.46 2.63 -24.66
N TYR A 58 7.63 1.32 -24.43
CA TYR A 58 8.95 0.74 -24.26
C TYR A 58 9.74 0.70 -25.56
N THR A 59 10.99 1.17 -25.47
CA THR A 59 12.02 0.91 -26.47
C THR A 59 13.26 0.33 -25.76
N ALA A 60 14.07 -0.42 -26.50
CA ALA A 60 15.26 -1.08 -25.94
C ALA A 60 16.16 -0.08 -25.20
N GLY A 61 16.50 -0.42 -23.94
CA GLY A 61 17.27 0.43 -23.03
C GLY A 61 16.46 1.34 -22.11
N GLY A 62 15.14 1.41 -22.31
CA GLY A 62 14.24 2.09 -21.37
C GLY A 62 14.19 1.43 -19.99
N PRO A 63 13.99 2.18 -18.91
CA PRO A 63 13.92 1.62 -17.55
C PRO A 63 12.60 0.92 -17.28
N VAL A 64 12.57 0.10 -16.22
CA VAL A 64 11.35 -0.44 -15.63
C VAL A 64 11.05 0.33 -14.34
N ILE A 65 9.86 0.90 -14.24
CA ILE A 65 9.34 1.51 -13.02
C ILE A 65 8.42 0.48 -12.35
N LEU A 66 8.88 -0.10 -11.25
CA LEU A 66 8.19 -1.14 -10.51
C LEU A 66 7.56 -0.57 -9.24
N TYR A 67 6.24 -0.53 -9.19
CA TYR A 67 5.46 -0.12 -8.03
C TYR A 67 4.97 -1.35 -7.27
N ASN A 68 5.31 -1.43 -5.97
CA ASN A 68 4.68 -2.40 -5.07
C ASN A 68 3.39 -1.80 -4.49
N ALA A 69 2.28 -2.52 -4.57
CA ALA A 69 0.98 -2.02 -4.14
C ALA A 69 0.85 -1.88 -2.60
N GLY A 70 1.75 -2.51 -1.83
CA GLY A 70 1.68 -2.49 -0.37
C GLY A 70 0.53 -3.32 0.19
N GLU A 71 0.03 -2.95 1.35
CA GLU A 71 -0.92 -3.73 2.15
C GLU A 71 -2.38 -3.58 1.71
N VAL A 72 -2.62 -3.70 0.40
CA VAL A 72 -3.96 -3.72 -0.21
C VAL A 72 -4.01 -4.66 -1.41
N ALA A 73 -5.20 -5.10 -1.80
CA ALA A 73 -5.42 -5.73 -3.09
C ALA A 73 -5.09 -4.73 -4.21
N ALA A 74 -4.28 -5.15 -5.18
CA ALA A 74 -3.76 -4.24 -6.19
C ALA A 74 -4.75 -3.91 -7.32
N ASP A 75 -5.97 -4.46 -7.29
CA ASP A 75 -7.01 -4.15 -8.26
C ASP A 75 -7.28 -2.65 -8.39
N GLU A 76 -7.40 -1.96 -7.25
CA GLU A 76 -7.65 -0.51 -7.22
C GLU A 76 -6.46 0.33 -7.69
N ARG A 77 -5.27 -0.26 -7.73
CA ARG A 77 -4.01 0.37 -8.15
C ARG A 77 -3.55 -0.07 -9.53
N SER A 78 -4.23 -1.03 -10.14
CA SER A 78 -3.91 -1.55 -11.47
C SER A 78 -3.92 -0.43 -12.54
N PHE A 79 -4.80 0.55 -12.42
CA PHE A 79 -4.86 1.72 -13.30
C PHE A 79 -3.61 2.61 -13.26
N TYR A 80 -2.76 2.48 -12.27
CA TYR A 80 -1.50 3.23 -12.22
C TYR A 80 -0.57 2.89 -13.39
N VAL A 81 -0.74 1.75 -14.05
CA VAL A 81 0.05 1.41 -15.26
C VAL A 81 -0.27 2.32 -16.45
N ILE A 82 -1.42 3.04 -16.45
CA ILE A 82 -1.83 3.94 -17.53
C ILE A 82 -2.05 5.38 -17.07
N ASN A 83 -2.45 5.60 -15.82
CA ASN A 83 -2.84 6.91 -15.29
C ASN A 83 -2.17 7.17 -13.94
N SER A 84 -0.92 7.58 -13.98
CA SER A 84 -0.12 7.97 -12.81
C SER A 84 1.12 8.74 -13.24
N SER A 85 1.76 9.44 -12.31
CA SER A 85 3.08 10.04 -12.53
C SER A 85 4.15 9.01 -12.94
N MET A 86 4.00 7.75 -12.53
CA MET A 86 4.89 6.66 -12.96
C MET A 86 4.69 6.32 -14.44
N ALA A 87 3.44 6.30 -14.91
CA ALA A 87 3.12 6.06 -16.32
C ALA A 87 3.59 7.22 -17.20
N GLU A 88 3.53 8.46 -16.71
CA GLU A 88 4.08 9.63 -17.38
C GLU A 88 5.61 9.55 -17.48
N LEU A 89 6.27 9.24 -16.36
CA LEU A 89 7.72 9.10 -16.31
C LEU A 89 8.19 7.94 -17.23
N ALA A 90 7.48 6.82 -17.26
CA ALA A 90 7.80 5.71 -18.15
C ALA A 90 7.69 6.13 -19.63
N ARG A 91 6.65 6.88 -20.00
CA ARG A 91 6.52 7.39 -21.38
C ARG A 91 7.66 8.33 -21.77
N GLU A 92 8.06 9.24 -20.88
CA GLU A 92 9.17 10.16 -21.10
C GLU A 92 10.52 9.45 -21.26
N LEU A 93 10.70 8.33 -20.53
CA LEU A 93 11.94 7.56 -20.53
C LEU A 93 11.92 6.37 -21.51
N ASN A 94 10.88 6.23 -22.33
CA ASN A 94 10.65 5.05 -23.18
C ASN A 94 10.71 3.75 -22.38
N GLY A 95 10.15 3.73 -21.19
CA GLY A 95 10.24 2.65 -20.21
C GLY A 95 8.95 1.85 -20.07
N ILE A 96 8.96 0.95 -19.10
CA ILE A 96 7.85 0.08 -18.69
C ILE A 96 7.36 0.52 -17.32
N VAL A 97 6.06 0.47 -17.08
CA VAL A 97 5.48 0.59 -15.75
C VAL A 97 4.89 -0.76 -15.33
N ILE A 98 5.20 -1.18 -14.12
CA ILE A 98 4.65 -2.40 -13.50
C ILE A 98 4.02 -2.05 -12.16
N VAL A 99 2.81 -2.56 -11.91
CA VAL A 99 2.18 -2.61 -10.58
C VAL A 99 2.20 -4.05 -10.12
N MET A 100 2.92 -4.32 -9.05
CA MET A 100 3.06 -5.63 -8.42
C MET A 100 2.26 -5.67 -7.12
N GLU A 101 1.45 -6.69 -6.95
CA GLU A 101 0.73 -6.93 -5.70
C GLU A 101 1.70 -7.35 -4.60
N HIS A 102 1.32 -7.22 -3.34
CA HIS A 102 2.12 -7.71 -2.23
C HIS A 102 1.65 -9.12 -1.80
N ARG A 103 2.57 -9.99 -1.36
CA ARG A 103 2.20 -11.30 -0.80
C ARG A 103 1.16 -11.16 0.30
N PHE A 104 0.21 -12.10 0.37
CA PHE A 104 -0.95 -12.13 1.28
C PHE A 104 -2.00 -11.05 1.05
N TYR A 105 -1.91 -10.27 -0.03
CA TYR A 105 -2.94 -9.31 -0.41
C TYR A 105 -3.55 -9.69 -1.76
N GLY A 106 -4.83 -9.35 -1.93
CA GLY A 106 -5.58 -9.64 -3.14
C GLY A 106 -5.59 -11.13 -3.51
N GLU A 107 -5.06 -11.46 -4.67
CA GLU A 107 -4.94 -12.84 -5.16
C GLU A 107 -3.53 -13.45 -4.95
N SER A 108 -2.57 -12.65 -4.50
CA SER A 108 -1.18 -13.08 -4.30
C SER A 108 -1.00 -13.80 -2.96
N MET A 109 -1.63 -14.97 -2.84
CA MET A 109 -1.76 -15.73 -1.59
C MET A 109 -0.78 -16.90 -1.51
N PRO A 110 0.29 -16.81 -0.67
CA PRO A 110 1.20 -17.92 -0.40
C PRO A 110 0.55 -19.11 0.33
N ALA A 111 -0.59 -18.90 0.98
CA ALA A 111 -1.30 -19.93 1.74
C ALA A 111 -2.83 -19.76 1.62
N LEU A 112 -3.56 -20.87 1.83
CA LEU A 112 -5.03 -20.88 1.71
C LEU A 112 -5.75 -20.38 2.97
N ASN A 113 -5.03 -20.05 4.03
CA ASN A 113 -5.60 -19.60 5.31
C ASN A 113 -4.69 -18.59 6.01
N TYR A 114 -5.22 -17.94 7.04
CA TYR A 114 -4.53 -16.92 7.83
C TYR A 114 -4.11 -17.43 9.22
N SER A 115 -3.77 -18.73 9.35
CA SER A 115 -3.21 -19.24 10.61
C SER A 115 -1.86 -18.59 10.91
N ALA A 116 -1.45 -18.55 12.17
CA ALA A 116 -0.15 -18.03 12.58
C ALA A 116 1.01 -18.72 11.82
N LYS A 117 0.88 -20.02 11.55
CA LYS A 117 1.85 -20.78 10.75
C LYS A 117 1.90 -20.28 9.31
N SER A 118 0.76 -20.04 8.67
CA SER A 118 0.68 -19.54 7.29
C SER A 118 1.23 -18.12 7.19
N LEU A 119 0.93 -17.28 8.17
CA LEU A 119 1.40 -15.90 8.24
C LEU A 119 2.88 -15.76 8.61
N ALA A 120 3.59 -16.84 8.94
CA ALA A 120 5.02 -16.78 9.25
C ALA A 120 5.88 -16.19 8.10
N THR A 121 5.41 -16.35 6.84
CA THR A 121 6.06 -15.78 5.67
C THR A 121 5.54 -14.39 5.28
N LEU A 122 4.56 -13.83 6.00
CA LEU A 122 4.16 -12.42 5.87
C LEU A 122 5.13 -11.54 6.68
N ASN A 123 6.23 -11.20 6.08
CA ASN A 123 7.21 -10.32 6.68
C ASN A 123 8.03 -9.58 5.62
N THR A 124 8.63 -8.47 6.02
CA THR A 124 9.40 -7.58 5.13
C THR A 124 10.54 -8.29 4.40
N LYS A 125 11.22 -9.25 5.06
CA LYS A 125 12.34 -9.97 4.46
C LYS A 125 11.89 -10.79 3.24
N GLN A 126 10.76 -11.47 3.35
CA GLN A 126 10.13 -12.21 2.26
C GLN A 126 9.63 -11.26 1.14
N ALA A 127 8.97 -10.15 1.52
CA ALA A 127 8.47 -9.18 0.54
C ALA A 127 9.59 -8.52 -0.28
N LEU A 128 10.74 -8.25 0.33
CA LEU A 128 11.92 -7.75 -0.39
C LEU A 128 12.51 -8.81 -1.33
N ALA A 129 12.53 -10.08 -0.89
CA ALA A 129 12.99 -11.19 -1.71
C ALA A 129 12.04 -11.45 -2.89
N ASP A 130 10.72 -11.24 -2.72
CA ASP A 130 9.75 -11.27 -3.82
C ASP A 130 10.09 -10.26 -4.91
N ILE A 131 10.34 -9.01 -4.52
CA ILE A 131 10.69 -7.95 -5.46
C ILE A 131 12.02 -8.29 -6.16
N ALA A 132 13.01 -8.80 -5.42
CA ALA A 132 14.31 -9.16 -5.98
C ALA A 132 14.20 -10.31 -6.99
N SER A 133 13.50 -11.39 -6.66
CA SER A 133 13.24 -12.52 -7.56
C SER A 133 12.47 -12.06 -8.81
N PHE A 134 11.44 -11.24 -8.60
CA PHE A 134 10.67 -10.69 -9.72
C PHE A 134 11.54 -9.86 -10.68
N ILE A 135 12.40 -8.97 -10.17
CA ILE A 135 13.33 -8.17 -10.99
C ILE A 135 14.31 -9.07 -11.76
N THR A 136 14.78 -10.15 -11.14
CA THR A 136 15.79 -11.02 -11.73
C THR A 136 15.24 -11.94 -12.80
N ASP A 137 14.04 -12.48 -12.58
CA ASP A 137 13.52 -13.60 -13.37
C ASP A 137 12.29 -13.22 -14.22
N LEU A 138 11.88 -11.93 -14.23
CA LEU A 138 10.71 -11.45 -14.94
C LEU A 138 10.83 -11.66 -16.45
N LYS A 139 9.78 -12.26 -17.00
CA LYS A 139 9.51 -12.29 -18.44
C LYS A 139 8.12 -11.70 -18.67
N LEU A 140 8.05 -10.62 -19.44
CA LEU A 140 6.80 -9.92 -19.71
C LEU A 140 6.05 -10.61 -20.87
N PRO A 141 4.83 -11.13 -20.65
CA PRO A 141 4.08 -11.82 -21.68
C PRO A 141 3.53 -10.91 -22.78
N ASN A 142 3.50 -9.60 -22.51
CA ASN A 142 3.02 -8.56 -23.42
C ASN A 142 4.16 -7.71 -24.02
N LEU A 143 5.36 -8.26 -24.11
CA LEU A 143 6.52 -7.63 -24.72
C LEU A 143 7.12 -8.55 -25.78
N ASP A 144 7.16 -8.09 -27.03
CA ASP A 144 7.63 -8.89 -28.17
C ASP A 144 9.17 -9.00 -28.27
N ILE A 145 9.89 -8.19 -27.50
CA ILE A 145 11.35 -8.18 -27.45
C ILE A 145 11.83 -8.66 -26.08
N GLU A 146 13.02 -9.26 -26.03
CA GLU A 146 13.61 -9.68 -24.77
C GLU A 146 13.96 -8.47 -23.91
N LEU A 147 13.52 -8.49 -22.64
CA LEU A 147 13.93 -7.51 -21.64
C LEU A 147 15.23 -8.01 -21.01
N PRO A 148 16.36 -7.29 -21.18
CA PRO A 148 17.61 -7.69 -20.54
C PRO A 148 17.44 -7.74 -19.01
N SER A 149 18.14 -8.67 -18.36
CA SER A 149 18.12 -8.77 -16.90
C SER A 149 18.79 -7.55 -16.24
N ALA A 150 18.43 -7.27 -14.98
CA ALA A 150 19.17 -6.29 -14.18
C ALA A 150 20.65 -6.74 -13.99
N PRO A 151 21.63 -5.85 -13.99
CA PRO A 151 21.52 -4.39 -13.99
C PRO A 151 21.48 -3.72 -15.38
N GLU A 152 21.49 -4.47 -16.47
CA GLU A 152 21.44 -3.90 -17.81
C GLU A 152 20.14 -3.12 -18.00
N THR A 153 18.99 -3.73 -17.70
CA THR A 153 17.73 -3.01 -17.50
C THR A 153 17.75 -2.30 -16.14
N LYS A 154 17.52 -1.00 -16.15
CA LYS A 154 17.49 -0.16 -14.94
C LYS A 154 16.12 -0.24 -14.27
N TYR A 155 16.05 -0.85 -13.11
CA TYR A 155 14.84 -0.89 -12.30
C TYR A 155 14.79 0.29 -11.32
N ILE A 156 13.69 1.04 -11.37
CA ILE A 156 13.32 2.11 -10.42
C ILE A 156 12.17 1.58 -9.58
N VAL A 157 12.44 1.29 -8.30
CA VAL A 157 11.40 0.78 -7.40
C VAL A 157 10.67 1.96 -6.75
N TYR A 158 9.36 1.99 -6.92
CA TYR A 158 8.50 3.03 -6.37
C TYR A 158 7.55 2.44 -5.33
N GLY A 159 7.28 3.18 -4.26
CA GLY A 159 6.29 2.80 -3.26
C GLY A 159 5.81 3.98 -2.44
N GLY A 160 4.61 3.89 -1.91
CA GLY A 160 4.03 4.85 -0.97
C GLY A 160 3.84 4.25 0.42
N SER A 161 4.03 5.02 1.50
CA SER A 161 3.87 4.54 2.87
C SER A 161 4.75 3.32 3.15
N TYR A 162 4.22 2.20 3.64
CA TYR A 162 4.97 0.96 3.85
C TYR A 162 5.65 0.45 2.57
N SER A 163 4.98 0.50 1.43
CA SER A 163 5.65 0.11 0.17
C SER A 163 6.76 1.09 -0.23
N GLY A 164 6.72 2.34 0.26
CA GLY A 164 7.85 3.27 0.20
C GLY A 164 9.05 2.79 1.03
N ASN A 165 8.82 2.21 2.21
CA ASN A 165 9.89 1.55 2.97
C ASN A 165 10.49 0.39 2.17
N LEU A 166 9.65 -0.45 1.54
CA LEU A 166 10.14 -1.53 0.68
C LEU A 166 11.02 -0.99 -0.45
N ALA A 167 10.60 0.11 -1.11
CA ALA A 167 11.39 0.74 -2.16
C ALA A 167 12.77 1.22 -1.65
N ALA A 168 12.80 1.92 -0.50
CA ALA A 168 14.04 2.37 0.12
C ALA A 168 14.97 1.19 0.49
N TRP A 169 14.42 0.16 1.12
CA TRP A 169 15.19 -1.03 1.52
C TRP A 169 15.64 -1.87 0.32
N MET A 170 14.87 -1.93 -0.75
CA MET A 170 15.31 -2.56 -2.00
C MET A 170 16.58 -1.90 -2.53
N ARG A 171 16.61 -0.57 -2.62
CA ARG A 171 17.82 0.15 -3.08
C ARG A 171 19.00 -0.06 -2.14
N GLN A 172 18.76 -0.16 -0.84
CA GLN A 172 19.81 -0.36 0.17
C GLN A 172 20.36 -1.79 0.16
N LYS A 173 19.48 -2.80 0.05
CA LYS A 173 19.87 -4.21 0.20
C LYS A 173 20.21 -4.91 -1.11
N TYR A 174 19.68 -4.44 -2.21
CA TYR A 174 19.86 -5.01 -3.55
C TYR A 174 20.37 -3.97 -4.56
N PRO A 175 21.46 -3.22 -4.21
CA PRO A 175 21.94 -2.12 -5.06
C PRO A 175 22.44 -2.59 -6.44
N GLN A 176 22.74 -3.89 -6.58
CA GLN A 176 23.20 -4.48 -7.83
C GLN A 176 22.09 -4.68 -8.87
N ILE A 177 20.82 -4.78 -8.45
CA ILE A 177 19.67 -4.97 -9.35
C ILE A 177 18.67 -3.80 -9.33
N VAL A 178 18.73 -2.94 -8.32
CA VAL A 178 17.87 -1.75 -8.20
C VAL A 178 18.69 -0.50 -8.49
N PHE A 179 18.40 0.15 -9.61
CA PHE A 179 19.10 1.37 -10.03
C PHE A 179 18.77 2.57 -9.14
N ALA A 180 17.48 2.79 -8.89
CA ALA A 180 16.98 3.88 -8.06
C ALA A 180 15.72 3.48 -7.29
N ALA A 181 15.37 4.27 -6.25
CA ALA A 181 14.13 4.12 -5.51
C ALA A 181 13.44 5.47 -5.32
N ILE A 182 12.10 5.45 -5.31
CA ILE A 182 11.26 6.60 -5.00
C ILE A 182 10.36 6.22 -3.81
N PRO A 183 10.87 6.41 -2.57
CA PRO A 183 10.14 6.08 -1.33
C PRO A 183 9.23 7.22 -0.91
N SER A 184 8.02 7.30 -1.49
CA SER A 184 7.06 8.35 -1.20
C SER A 184 6.44 8.17 0.18
N SER A 185 6.53 9.20 1.03
CA SER A 185 5.94 9.20 2.40
C SER A 185 6.29 7.94 3.21
N ALA A 186 7.51 7.43 3.02
CA ALA A 186 7.97 6.22 3.69
C ALA A 186 8.30 6.49 5.17
N PRO A 187 7.71 5.75 6.13
CA PRO A 187 8.05 5.89 7.55
C PRO A 187 9.38 5.18 7.88
N VAL A 188 10.49 5.72 7.39
CA VAL A 188 11.83 5.10 7.54
C VAL A 188 12.46 5.31 8.92
N GLN A 189 11.94 6.26 9.69
CA GLN A 189 12.34 6.48 11.09
C GLN A 189 11.27 5.89 12.02
N MET A 190 11.63 4.82 12.72
CA MET A 190 10.75 4.20 13.69
C MET A 190 10.68 5.03 14.97
N SER A 191 9.46 5.24 15.48
CA SER A 191 9.22 5.86 16.77
C SER A 191 8.14 5.06 17.51
N TYR A 192 8.43 4.68 18.78
CA TYR A 192 7.49 3.90 19.58
C TYR A 192 6.21 4.68 19.87
N ASN A 193 6.32 5.96 20.16
CA ASN A 193 5.18 6.87 20.37
C ASN A 193 5.28 8.03 19.38
N PHE A 194 4.74 7.83 18.19
CA PHE A 194 4.79 8.83 17.11
C PHE A 194 3.59 9.78 17.17
N TYR A 195 3.39 10.47 18.28
CA TYR A 195 2.32 11.47 18.44
C TYR A 195 2.47 12.65 17.46
N GLN A 196 3.66 12.91 16.95
CA GLN A 196 3.95 13.94 15.93
C GLN A 196 3.22 13.71 14.62
N TYR A 197 2.70 12.50 14.40
CA TYR A 197 1.89 12.18 13.20
C TYR A 197 0.71 13.15 13.03
N PHE A 198 0.12 13.61 14.14
CA PHE A 198 -1.00 14.53 14.15
C PHE A 198 -0.59 16.02 14.23
N ASP A 199 0.69 16.35 14.34
CA ASP A 199 1.16 17.74 14.45
C ASP A 199 0.74 18.63 13.25
N PRO A 200 0.76 18.19 11.99
CA PRO A 200 0.27 18.99 10.89
C PRO A 200 -1.22 19.37 11.04
N ILE A 201 -2.04 18.42 11.50
CA ILE A 201 -3.47 18.68 11.76
C ILE A 201 -3.63 19.70 12.90
N ARG A 202 -2.90 19.53 13.99
CA ARG A 202 -2.92 20.45 15.13
C ARG A 202 -2.49 21.86 14.78
N ARG A 203 -1.51 22.02 13.86
CA ARG A 203 -0.94 23.32 13.50
C ARG A 203 -1.71 24.07 12.43
N TYR A 204 -2.34 23.33 11.50
CA TYR A 204 -2.92 23.91 10.30
C TYR A 204 -4.43 23.68 10.15
N GLY A 205 -5.02 22.86 11.01
CA GLY A 205 -6.47 22.66 11.03
C GLY A 205 -7.21 23.88 11.61
N PRO A 206 -8.51 24.05 11.29
CA PRO A 206 -9.32 25.13 11.85
C PRO A 206 -9.40 25.07 13.39
N ASP A 207 -9.04 26.14 14.08
CA ASP A 207 -8.90 26.18 15.56
C ASP A 207 -10.11 25.60 16.30
N HIS A 208 -11.33 26.01 15.91
CA HIS A 208 -12.56 25.53 16.55
C HIS A 208 -12.78 24.02 16.39
N CYS A 209 -12.39 23.46 15.26
CA CYS A 209 -12.46 22.02 14.99
C CYS A 209 -11.43 21.25 15.83
N ILE A 210 -10.19 21.75 15.88
CA ILE A 210 -9.12 21.14 16.68
C ILE A 210 -9.45 21.17 18.17
N GLN A 211 -9.98 22.28 18.68
CA GLN A 211 -10.42 22.39 20.08
C GLN A 211 -11.56 21.42 20.40
N ALA A 212 -12.53 21.26 19.49
CA ALA A 212 -13.63 20.32 19.67
C ALA A 212 -13.12 18.87 19.71
N ILE A 213 -12.25 18.48 18.76
CA ILE A 213 -11.62 17.14 18.72
C ILE A 213 -10.83 16.89 20.03
N HIS A 214 -10.00 17.84 20.43
CA HIS A 214 -9.22 17.72 21.66
C HIS A 214 -10.10 17.55 22.90
N SER A 215 -11.19 18.30 22.99
CA SER A 215 -12.14 18.19 24.10
C SER A 215 -12.81 16.81 24.16
N VAL A 216 -13.18 16.25 23.01
CA VAL A 216 -13.75 14.88 22.91
C VAL A 216 -12.73 13.83 23.31
N ILE A 217 -11.49 13.91 22.81
CA ILE A 217 -10.41 12.97 23.15
C ILE A 217 -10.16 13.02 24.66
N THR A 218 -9.98 14.22 25.23
CA THR A 218 -9.76 14.39 26.67
C THR A 218 -10.90 13.79 27.51
N TYR A 219 -12.14 13.98 27.07
CA TYR A 219 -13.31 13.38 27.75
C TYR A 219 -13.30 11.85 27.68
N VAL A 220 -12.99 11.29 26.52
CA VAL A 220 -12.87 9.84 26.31
C VAL A 220 -11.76 9.26 27.19
N ASP A 221 -10.59 9.87 27.17
CA ASP A 221 -9.44 9.46 28.00
C ASP A 221 -9.78 9.48 29.49
N HIS A 222 -10.45 10.55 29.96
CA HIS A 222 -10.88 10.64 31.35
C HIS A 222 -11.78 9.46 31.75
N ILE A 223 -12.68 9.02 30.89
CA ILE A 223 -13.52 7.83 31.13
C ILE A 223 -12.68 6.55 31.12
N LEU A 224 -11.85 6.35 30.10
CA LEU A 224 -11.07 5.11 29.92
C LEU A 224 -10.03 4.89 31.03
N PHE A 225 -9.44 5.96 31.54
CA PHE A 225 -8.49 5.93 32.67
C PHE A 225 -9.18 5.96 34.03
N SER A 226 -10.52 6.11 34.09
CA SER A 226 -11.24 5.95 35.33
C SER A 226 -11.31 4.48 35.74
N SER A 227 -11.37 4.22 37.04
CA SER A 227 -11.59 2.85 37.54
C SER A 227 -13.06 2.44 37.49
N LEU A 228 -13.92 3.22 36.86
CA LEU A 228 -15.37 3.05 36.89
C LEU A 228 -15.86 2.23 35.68
N GLN A 229 -16.17 0.97 35.91
CA GLN A 229 -16.58 0.05 34.83
C GLN A 229 -17.86 0.48 34.08
N HIS A 230 -18.85 1.02 34.79
CA HIS A 230 -20.13 1.41 34.16
C HIS A 230 -19.96 2.52 33.13
N PRO A 231 -19.27 3.65 33.37
CA PRO A 231 -18.99 4.66 32.35
C PRO A 231 -18.18 4.12 31.18
N ILE A 232 -17.19 3.27 31.41
CA ILE A 232 -16.37 2.63 30.37
C ILE A 232 -17.25 1.75 29.45
N SER A 233 -18.07 0.89 30.04
CA SER A 233 -18.97 0.04 29.28
C SER A 233 -20.01 0.84 28.50
N ALA A 234 -20.56 1.89 29.09
CA ALA A 234 -21.49 2.79 28.43
C ALA A 234 -20.85 3.52 27.22
N LEU A 235 -19.60 3.96 27.37
CA LEU A 235 -18.83 4.56 26.29
C LEU A 235 -18.59 3.55 25.15
N LYS A 236 -18.08 2.35 25.45
CA LYS A 236 -17.84 1.28 24.46
C LYS A 236 -19.12 0.90 23.71
N ASN A 237 -20.23 0.74 24.43
CA ASN A 237 -21.54 0.48 23.85
C ASN A 237 -21.99 1.56 22.87
N LYS A 238 -21.81 2.85 23.21
CA LYS A 238 -22.18 3.98 22.36
C LYS A 238 -21.45 3.95 21.01
N PHE A 239 -20.27 3.38 20.96
CA PHE A 239 -19.47 3.22 19.74
C PHE A 239 -19.59 1.83 19.09
N GLY A 240 -20.50 0.96 19.57
CA GLY A 240 -20.67 -0.40 19.04
C GLY A 240 -19.43 -1.28 19.25
N ALA A 241 -18.71 -1.06 20.36
CA ALA A 241 -17.47 -1.74 20.71
C ALA A 241 -17.56 -2.40 22.10
N ALA A 242 -18.74 -2.87 22.48
CA ALA A 242 -19.01 -3.49 23.77
C ALA A 242 -18.21 -4.79 23.99
N ASP A 243 -17.85 -5.45 22.90
CA ASP A 243 -17.11 -6.71 22.85
C ASP A 243 -15.60 -6.53 23.11
N LEU A 244 -15.09 -5.29 23.09
CA LEU A 244 -13.69 -5.04 23.36
C LEU A 244 -13.38 -5.08 24.86
N GLU A 245 -12.58 -6.04 25.27
CA GLU A 245 -12.19 -6.23 26.68
C GLU A 245 -11.25 -5.10 27.14
N HIS A 246 -10.19 -4.81 26.38
CA HIS A 246 -9.20 -3.82 26.74
C HIS A 246 -9.57 -2.41 26.31
N ASN A 247 -9.22 -1.42 27.13
CA ASN A 247 -9.47 0.01 26.82
C ASN A 247 -8.56 0.52 25.71
N ASP A 248 -7.35 -0.02 25.62
CA ASP A 248 -6.37 0.32 24.59
C ASP A 248 -6.84 -0.08 23.20
N ASP A 249 -7.42 -1.29 23.06
CA ASP A 249 -8.01 -1.76 21.80
C ASP A 249 -9.17 -0.87 21.35
N PHE A 250 -9.97 -0.39 22.31
CA PHE A 250 -11.04 0.57 22.02
C PHE A 250 -10.49 1.90 21.52
N ALA A 251 -9.45 2.44 22.18
CA ALA A 251 -8.82 3.69 21.79
C ALA A 251 -8.23 3.62 20.40
N GLU A 252 -7.50 2.54 20.08
CA GLU A 252 -6.89 2.32 18.76
C GLU A 252 -7.94 2.19 17.65
N ARG A 253 -8.99 1.37 17.86
CA ARG A 253 -10.05 1.16 16.87
C ARG A 253 -10.78 2.46 16.48
N LYS A 254 -10.86 3.44 17.38
CA LYS A 254 -11.59 4.69 17.16
C LYS A 254 -10.74 5.82 16.59
N LEU A 255 -9.43 5.73 16.68
CA LEU A 255 -8.52 6.68 16.05
C LEU A 255 -8.29 6.40 14.55
N ASN A 256 -8.61 5.18 14.11
CA ASN A 256 -8.39 4.73 12.73
C ASN A 256 -9.67 4.68 11.86
N GLN A 257 -10.80 5.21 12.34
CA GLN A 257 -12.07 5.39 11.63
C GLN A 257 -12.39 6.89 11.48
#